data_60180f785fb2fb2c22acc6553e5eb928
#
_entry.id   60180f785fb2fb2c22acc6553e5eb928
#
_cell.length_a   1.000
_cell.length_b   1.000
_cell.length_c   1.000
_cell.angle_alpha   90.00
_cell.angle_beta   90.00
_cell.angle_gamma   90.00
#
_symmetry.space_group_name_H-M   'P 1'
#
loop_
_entity.id
_entity.type
_entity.pdbx_description
1 polymer ?
#
loop_
_entity_poly.entity_id
_entity_poly.type
_entity_poly.pdbx_seq_one_letter_code
_entity_poly.pdbx_strand_id
1 'polypeptide(L)'
;QTLLEQLNALPNEQIPLAFRQIQLISQHAAQQAVGLFGNRLARLWQEIYWGSLLFLSPLWALALTYPELLEEWELRVIHKGEHASEVEQKLFGVRLFDICLSLAQLWRLPAWVLQGYRVMLEEQRTLVSVLHIARDTHNPLRQQQRLDADPALRRWLNQPANSVLLANGLALSAQSGWDTPHNMRWQLLTALYLQTTLDEVQQRVHQNAASSARYHSVPDLWHPAQALLWPWDTRLANHARQPAAPPSAEALALWRKLCGQLLAEPSSFANAMHLTTCAREALLACGMQRLMLLKADKTATTLQVCEVSGLPAAAFDMSFTISESTALQRLMMQPAQVRLTPGNNTTISSVLPANLRHLFPGEYLLLRSLSSNGRVVMLLVADQGGGMFCETSVQAFGKTAQCIEKALNSFSSRGR
;
A
#
# COMPACT_ATOMS: atom_id res chain seq x y z
N GLN A 1 -28.19 -22.11 -14.39
CA GLN A 1 -29.54 -21.57 -14.73
C GLN A 1 -30.21 -20.95 -13.52
N THR A 2 -30.27 -21.61 -12.39
CA THR A 2 -30.92 -21.11 -11.14
C THR A 2 -30.35 -19.83 -10.58
N LEU A 3 -29.04 -19.60 -10.67
CA LEU A 3 -28.39 -18.38 -10.13
C LEU A 3 -28.70 -17.15 -11.00
N LEU A 4 -28.68 -17.30 -12.31
CA LEU A 4 -29.05 -16.23 -13.25
C LEU A 4 -30.54 -15.88 -13.18
N GLU A 5 -31.40 -16.87 -12.96
CA GLU A 5 -32.85 -16.69 -12.79
C GLU A 5 -33.14 -15.97 -11.45
N GLN A 6 -32.41 -16.30 -10.38
CA GLN A 6 -32.50 -15.62 -9.10
C GLN A 6 -32.03 -14.17 -9.20
N LEU A 7 -30.92 -13.92 -9.89
CA LEU A 7 -30.38 -12.56 -10.10
C LEU A 7 -31.33 -11.68 -10.92
N ASN A 8 -31.95 -12.25 -11.98
CA ASN A 8 -32.90 -11.51 -12.81
C ASN A 8 -34.22 -11.22 -12.08
N ALA A 9 -34.52 -11.94 -11.01
CA ALA A 9 -35.70 -11.72 -10.18
C ALA A 9 -35.49 -10.68 -9.06
N LEU A 10 -34.23 -10.31 -8.74
CA LEU A 10 -33.91 -9.35 -7.71
C LEU A 10 -33.94 -7.92 -8.26
N PRO A 11 -34.57 -6.96 -7.55
CA PRO A 11 -34.39 -5.53 -7.83
C PRO A 11 -32.90 -5.16 -7.75
N ASN A 12 -32.43 -4.25 -8.61
CA ASN A 12 -31.02 -3.81 -8.62
C ASN A 12 -30.49 -3.35 -7.26
N GLU A 13 -31.37 -2.82 -6.42
CA GLU A 13 -31.05 -2.34 -5.05
C GLU A 13 -30.73 -3.48 -4.06
N GLN A 14 -31.15 -4.71 -4.37
CA GLN A 14 -30.90 -5.89 -3.54
C GLN A 14 -29.68 -6.69 -3.99
N ILE A 15 -29.09 -6.35 -5.14
CA ILE A 15 -27.87 -7.00 -5.60
C ILE A 15 -26.66 -6.41 -4.85
N PRO A 16 -25.82 -7.24 -4.21
CA PRO A 16 -24.66 -6.75 -3.44
C PRO A 16 -23.78 -5.82 -4.27
N LEU A 17 -23.33 -4.72 -3.65
CA LEU A 17 -22.47 -3.73 -4.32
C LEU A 17 -21.16 -4.37 -4.83
N ALA A 18 -20.55 -5.23 -4.03
CA ALA A 18 -19.33 -5.96 -4.40
C ALA A 18 -19.53 -6.80 -5.68
N PHE A 19 -20.67 -7.49 -5.82
CA PHE A 19 -20.99 -8.24 -7.03
C PHE A 19 -21.06 -7.33 -8.26
N ARG A 20 -21.80 -6.22 -8.17
CA ARG A 20 -21.96 -5.24 -9.25
C ARG A 20 -20.63 -4.60 -9.64
N GLN A 21 -19.78 -4.30 -8.64
CA GLN A 21 -18.45 -3.75 -8.87
C GLN A 21 -17.54 -4.76 -9.60
N ILE A 22 -17.55 -6.04 -9.19
CA ILE A 22 -16.75 -7.08 -9.85
C ILE A 22 -17.23 -7.32 -11.29
N GLN A 23 -18.55 -7.25 -11.55
CA GLN A 23 -19.06 -7.30 -12.92
C GLN A 23 -18.54 -6.14 -13.78
N LEU A 24 -18.56 -4.93 -13.26
CA LEU A 24 -18.00 -3.76 -13.94
C LEU A 24 -16.51 -3.93 -14.25
N ILE A 25 -15.74 -4.47 -13.30
CA ILE A 25 -14.33 -4.81 -13.51
C ILE A 25 -14.17 -5.83 -14.64
N SER A 26 -15.02 -6.84 -14.68
CA SER A 26 -14.99 -7.87 -15.74
C SER A 26 -15.30 -7.29 -17.14
N GLN A 27 -16.26 -6.37 -17.22
CA GLN A 27 -16.57 -5.64 -18.46
C GLN A 27 -15.41 -4.75 -18.90
N HIS A 28 -14.78 -4.05 -17.93
CA HIS A 28 -13.57 -3.27 -18.18
C HIS A 28 -12.42 -4.17 -18.66
N ALA A 29 -12.23 -5.34 -18.04
CA ALA A 29 -11.21 -6.29 -18.45
C ALA A 29 -11.43 -6.79 -19.90
N ALA A 30 -12.66 -7.10 -20.26
CA ALA A 30 -13.01 -7.50 -21.64
C ALA A 30 -12.71 -6.38 -22.65
N GLN A 31 -13.00 -5.12 -22.30
CA GLN A 31 -12.67 -3.96 -23.14
C GLN A 31 -11.15 -3.77 -23.26
N GLN A 32 -10.40 -3.89 -22.16
CA GLN A 32 -8.94 -3.86 -22.19
C GLN A 32 -8.37 -4.96 -23.07
N ALA A 33 -8.90 -6.17 -22.96
CA ALA A 33 -8.45 -7.33 -23.73
C ALA A 33 -8.59 -7.10 -25.24
N VAL A 34 -9.76 -6.67 -25.68
CA VAL A 34 -10.02 -6.40 -27.11
C VAL A 34 -9.15 -5.24 -27.61
N GLY A 35 -9.09 -4.13 -26.87
CA GLY A 35 -8.35 -2.94 -27.30
C GLY A 35 -6.83 -3.14 -27.34
N LEU A 36 -6.27 -3.96 -26.44
CA LEU A 36 -4.83 -4.22 -26.40
C LEU A 36 -4.39 -5.35 -27.32
N PHE A 37 -5.14 -6.45 -27.34
CA PHE A 37 -4.69 -7.71 -27.96
C PHE A 37 -5.45 -8.06 -29.24
N GLY A 38 -6.59 -7.39 -29.54
CA GLY A 38 -7.44 -7.70 -30.66
C GLY A 38 -6.72 -7.67 -32.02
N ASN A 39 -5.84 -6.70 -32.24
CA ASN A 39 -5.08 -6.61 -33.48
C ASN A 39 -4.04 -7.74 -33.64
N ARG A 40 -3.34 -8.09 -32.55
CA ARG A 40 -2.33 -9.16 -32.55
C ARG A 40 -2.97 -10.55 -32.67
N LEU A 41 -4.16 -10.73 -32.11
CA LEU A 41 -4.87 -12.00 -32.00
C LEU A 41 -6.23 -11.94 -32.71
N ALA A 42 -6.31 -11.29 -33.85
CA ALA A 42 -7.57 -10.96 -34.54
C ALA A 42 -8.48 -12.17 -34.79
N ARG A 43 -7.92 -13.37 -35.03
CA ARG A 43 -8.70 -14.60 -35.21
C ARG A 43 -9.27 -15.19 -33.92
N LEU A 44 -8.80 -14.72 -32.76
CA LEU A 44 -9.12 -15.24 -31.43
C LEU A 44 -9.82 -14.17 -30.58
N TRP A 45 -10.43 -13.16 -31.23
CA TRP A 45 -11.03 -12.03 -30.51
C TRP A 45 -12.19 -12.45 -29.59
N GLN A 46 -12.95 -13.49 -29.99
CA GLN A 46 -14.04 -14.03 -29.17
C GLN A 46 -13.50 -14.69 -27.90
N GLU A 47 -12.45 -15.49 -28.03
CA GLU A 47 -11.80 -16.16 -26.90
C GLU A 47 -11.20 -15.14 -25.93
N ILE A 48 -10.58 -14.08 -26.47
CA ILE A 48 -10.03 -12.98 -25.66
C ILE A 48 -11.16 -12.27 -24.90
N TYR A 49 -12.23 -11.90 -25.59
CA TYR A 49 -13.35 -11.19 -25.02
C TYR A 49 -14.04 -12.01 -23.92
N TRP A 50 -14.52 -13.21 -24.28
CA TRP A 50 -15.25 -14.07 -23.34
C TRP A 50 -14.37 -14.60 -22.23
N GLY A 51 -13.12 -14.94 -22.52
CA GLY A 51 -12.14 -15.34 -21.51
C GLY A 51 -11.91 -14.24 -20.48
N SER A 52 -11.74 -13.00 -20.93
CA SER A 52 -11.51 -11.86 -20.03
C SER A 52 -12.78 -11.48 -19.25
N LEU A 53 -13.94 -11.51 -19.86
CA LEU A 53 -15.21 -11.24 -19.18
C LEU A 53 -15.51 -12.26 -18.09
N LEU A 54 -15.26 -13.54 -18.35
CA LEU A 54 -15.59 -14.64 -17.45
C LEU A 54 -14.47 -14.97 -16.44
N PHE A 55 -13.32 -14.34 -16.55
CA PHE A 55 -12.19 -14.61 -15.66
C PHE A 55 -12.54 -14.42 -14.19
N LEU A 56 -13.26 -13.36 -13.85
CA LEU A 56 -13.67 -13.07 -12.47
C LEU A 56 -15.01 -13.69 -12.08
N SER A 57 -15.64 -14.52 -12.94
CA SER A 57 -16.95 -15.09 -12.63
C SER A 57 -16.99 -15.98 -11.38
N PRO A 58 -15.92 -16.69 -10.96
CA PRO A 58 -15.90 -17.34 -9.65
C PRO A 58 -16.06 -16.38 -8.47
N LEU A 59 -15.51 -15.16 -8.58
CA LEU A 59 -15.68 -14.11 -7.56
C LEU A 59 -17.11 -13.55 -7.57
N TRP A 60 -17.82 -13.57 -8.71
CA TRP A 60 -19.23 -13.19 -8.74
C TRP A 60 -20.07 -14.06 -7.83
N ALA A 61 -19.84 -15.39 -7.87
CA ALA A 61 -20.55 -16.31 -7.00
C ALA A 61 -20.21 -16.07 -5.53
N LEU A 62 -18.95 -15.84 -5.22
CA LEU A 62 -18.51 -15.54 -3.85
C LEU A 62 -19.14 -14.25 -3.32
N ALA A 63 -19.16 -13.20 -4.14
CA ALA A 63 -19.77 -11.91 -3.78
C ALA A 63 -21.28 -11.97 -3.60
N LEU A 64 -21.95 -12.94 -4.24
CA LEU A 64 -23.40 -13.16 -4.06
C LEU A 64 -23.72 -14.02 -2.85
N THR A 65 -22.93 -15.06 -2.61
CA THR A 65 -23.24 -16.06 -1.58
C THR A 65 -22.64 -15.72 -0.24
N TYR A 66 -21.47 -15.06 -0.23
CA TYR A 66 -20.71 -14.72 0.98
C TYR A 66 -20.10 -13.32 0.87
N PRO A 67 -20.92 -12.26 0.70
CA PRO A 67 -20.42 -10.90 0.51
C PRO A 67 -19.56 -10.44 1.67
N GLU A 68 -19.94 -10.78 2.93
CA GLU A 68 -19.22 -10.36 4.14
C GLU A 68 -17.79 -10.95 4.20
N LEU A 69 -17.57 -12.18 3.71
CA LEU A 69 -16.24 -12.79 3.67
C LEU A 69 -15.34 -12.08 2.65
N LEU A 70 -15.91 -11.64 1.52
CA LEU A 70 -15.16 -10.91 0.51
C LEU A 70 -14.83 -9.49 0.98
N GLU A 71 -15.75 -8.81 1.64
CA GLU A 71 -15.54 -7.48 2.24
C GLU A 71 -14.46 -7.53 3.34
N GLU A 72 -14.50 -8.56 4.21
CA GLU A 72 -13.47 -8.75 5.23
C GLU A 72 -12.10 -9.07 4.60
N TRP A 73 -12.05 -9.87 3.54
CA TRP A 73 -10.83 -10.12 2.79
C TRP A 73 -10.27 -8.82 2.18
N GLU A 74 -11.11 -8.02 1.53
CA GLU A 74 -10.73 -6.74 0.95
C GLU A 74 -10.18 -5.78 2.01
N LEU A 75 -10.89 -5.65 3.12
CA LEU A 75 -10.48 -4.81 4.25
C LEU A 75 -9.10 -5.22 4.78
N ARG A 76 -8.86 -6.51 4.95
CA ARG A 76 -7.62 -7.02 5.56
C ARG A 76 -6.46 -7.02 4.59
N VAL A 77 -6.66 -7.50 3.36
CA VAL A 77 -5.58 -7.66 2.38
C VAL A 77 -5.28 -6.34 1.68
N ILE A 78 -6.32 -5.65 1.17
CA ILE A 78 -6.12 -4.45 0.35
C ILE A 78 -5.92 -3.21 1.21
N HIS A 79 -6.78 -3.00 2.21
CA HIS A 79 -6.73 -1.77 3.01
C HIS A 79 -5.72 -1.84 4.17
N LYS A 80 -5.63 -2.97 4.87
CA LYS A 80 -4.69 -3.14 6.00
C LYS A 80 -3.33 -3.68 5.57
N GLY A 81 -3.20 -4.25 4.35
CA GLY A 81 -1.95 -4.79 3.84
C GLY A 81 -1.51 -6.08 4.54
N GLU A 82 -2.43 -6.83 5.14
CA GLU A 82 -2.14 -8.14 5.73
C GLU A 82 -1.74 -9.15 4.63
N HIS A 83 -0.98 -10.17 4.98
CA HIS A 83 -0.58 -11.20 4.03
C HIS A 83 -1.79 -11.98 3.50
N ALA A 84 -2.04 -11.91 2.18
CA ALA A 84 -3.20 -12.54 1.55
C ALA A 84 -3.33 -14.03 1.90
N SER A 85 -2.23 -14.80 1.84
CA SER A 85 -2.23 -16.24 2.14
C SER A 85 -2.69 -16.56 3.56
N GLU A 86 -2.35 -15.73 4.56
CA GLU A 86 -2.77 -15.92 5.94
C GLU A 86 -4.24 -15.57 6.14
N VAL A 87 -4.68 -14.47 5.51
CA VAL A 87 -6.06 -14.02 5.57
C VAL A 87 -6.97 -15.02 4.87
N GLU A 88 -6.60 -15.45 3.68
CA GLU A 88 -7.34 -16.45 2.88
C GLU A 88 -7.46 -17.79 3.62
N GLN A 89 -6.37 -18.24 4.24
CA GLN A 89 -6.40 -19.48 5.05
C GLN A 89 -7.34 -19.35 6.25
N LYS A 90 -7.41 -18.18 6.88
CA LYS A 90 -8.31 -17.93 8.02
C LYS A 90 -9.78 -17.80 7.61
N LEU A 91 -10.07 -17.12 6.49
CA LEU A 91 -11.42 -16.82 6.05
C LEU A 91 -12.04 -17.97 5.23
N PHE A 92 -11.25 -18.57 4.34
CA PHE A 92 -11.74 -19.54 3.36
C PHE A 92 -11.20 -20.96 3.60
N GLY A 93 -10.17 -21.12 4.43
CA GLY A 93 -9.47 -22.40 4.64
C GLY A 93 -8.53 -22.80 3.49
N VAL A 94 -8.55 -22.06 2.37
CA VAL A 94 -7.72 -22.28 1.18
C VAL A 94 -7.44 -20.94 0.49
N ARG A 95 -6.51 -20.91 -0.45
CA ARG A 95 -6.23 -19.68 -1.20
C ARG A 95 -7.40 -19.32 -2.13
N LEU A 96 -7.66 -18.03 -2.28
CA LEU A 96 -8.76 -17.53 -3.11
C LEU A 96 -8.66 -18.02 -4.58
N PHE A 97 -7.44 -18.03 -5.13
CA PHE A 97 -7.23 -18.54 -6.49
C PHE A 97 -7.47 -20.05 -6.65
N ASP A 98 -7.27 -20.86 -5.60
CA ASP A 98 -7.62 -22.29 -5.63
C ASP A 98 -9.13 -22.47 -5.70
N ILE A 99 -9.91 -21.65 -4.97
CA ILE A 99 -11.38 -21.62 -5.10
C ILE A 99 -11.78 -21.24 -6.52
N CYS A 100 -11.19 -20.16 -7.05
CA CYS A 100 -11.49 -19.69 -8.40
C CYS A 100 -11.20 -20.75 -9.46
N LEU A 101 -10.04 -21.42 -9.38
CA LEU A 101 -9.69 -22.48 -10.31
C LEU A 101 -10.67 -23.67 -10.22
N SER A 102 -11.00 -24.09 -8.99
CA SER A 102 -11.94 -25.21 -8.76
C SER A 102 -13.33 -24.90 -9.31
N LEU A 103 -13.86 -23.70 -9.07
CA LEU A 103 -15.15 -23.26 -9.62
C LEU A 103 -15.08 -23.13 -11.15
N ALA A 104 -14.01 -22.59 -11.70
CA ALA A 104 -13.83 -22.47 -13.14
C ALA A 104 -13.80 -23.84 -13.84
N GLN A 105 -13.17 -24.85 -13.21
CA GLN A 105 -13.18 -26.24 -13.68
C GLN A 105 -14.58 -26.86 -13.59
N LEU A 106 -15.25 -26.71 -12.44
CA LEU A 106 -16.59 -27.22 -12.21
C LEU A 106 -17.60 -26.66 -13.23
N TRP A 107 -17.51 -25.38 -13.53
CA TRP A 107 -18.38 -24.70 -14.48
C TRP A 107 -17.96 -24.86 -15.94
N ARG A 108 -16.84 -25.55 -16.18
CA ARG A 108 -16.27 -25.75 -17.52
C ARG A 108 -16.04 -24.43 -18.24
N LEU A 109 -15.48 -23.44 -17.55
CA LEU A 109 -15.13 -22.16 -18.16
C LEU A 109 -14.10 -22.35 -19.29
N PRO A 110 -13.97 -21.37 -20.21
CA PRO A 110 -13.03 -21.45 -21.32
C PRO A 110 -11.60 -21.79 -20.86
N ALA A 111 -10.88 -22.58 -21.65
CA ALA A 111 -9.52 -23.03 -21.32
C ALA A 111 -8.56 -21.90 -20.98
N TRP A 112 -8.76 -20.72 -21.55
CA TRP A 112 -7.94 -19.53 -21.30
C TRP A 112 -8.14 -18.95 -19.89
N VAL A 113 -9.33 -19.05 -19.33
CA VAL A 113 -9.61 -18.72 -17.93
C VAL A 113 -8.85 -19.66 -17.00
N LEU A 114 -8.98 -20.96 -17.24
CA LEU A 114 -8.27 -21.99 -16.47
C LEU A 114 -6.75 -21.80 -16.52
N GLN A 115 -6.23 -21.49 -17.72
CA GLN A 115 -4.80 -21.25 -17.88
C GLN A 115 -4.33 -20.02 -17.12
N GLY A 116 -5.10 -18.93 -17.12
CA GLY A 116 -4.77 -17.74 -16.35
C GLY A 116 -4.65 -18.03 -14.84
N TYR A 117 -5.56 -18.80 -14.27
CA TYR A 117 -5.45 -19.23 -12.87
C TYR A 117 -4.25 -20.13 -12.61
N ARG A 118 -3.95 -21.08 -13.52
CA ARG A 118 -2.76 -21.94 -13.38
C ARG A 118 -1.47 -21.14 -13.42
N VAL A 119 -1.35 -20.16 -14.29
CA VAL A 119 -0.18 -19.25 -14.32
C VAL A 119 0.02 -18.55 -12.98
N MET A 120 -1.06 -18.09 -12.37
CA MET A 120 -0.99 -17.43 -11.05
C MET A 120 -0.64 -18.38 -9.91
N LEU A 121 -1.03 -19.64 -9.99
CA LEU A 121 -0.82 -20.64 -8.94
C LEU A 121 0.50 -21.42 -9.08
N GLU A 122 0.83 -21.82 -10.31
CA GLU A 122 1.89 -22.79 -10.61
C GLU A 122 3.14 -22.13 -11.24
N GLU A 123 2.97 -21.03 -11.98
CA GLU A 123 4.05 -20.38 -12.75
C GLU A 123 4.54 -19.06 -12.12
N GLN A 124 4.40 -18.87 -10.82
CA GLN A 124 4.76 -17.62 -10.13
C GLN A 124 6.22 -17.21 -10.38
N ARG A 125 7.14 -18.18 -10.42
CA ARG A 125 8.58 -17.91 -10.70
C ARG A 125 8.77 -17.33 -12.10
N THR A 126 8.05 -17.86 -13.09
CA THR A 126 8.07 -17.35 -14.47
C THR A 126 7.53 -15.92 -14.52
N LEU A 127 6.39 -15.65 -13.89
CA LEU A 127 5.83 -14.31 -13.81
C LEU A 127 6.79 -13.30 -13.16
N VAL A 128 7.44 -13.68 -12.05
CA VAL A 128 8.44 -12.83 -11.38
C VAL A 128 9.63 -12.57 -12.30
N SER A 129 10.13 -13.60 -13.00
CA SER A 129 11.24 -13.46 -13.95
C SER A 129 10.89 -12.54 -15.13
N VAL A 130 9.68 -12.71 -15.70
CA VAL A 130 9.15 -11.86 -16.76
C VAL A 130 9.02 -10.42 -16.29
N LEU A 131 8.53 -10.19 -15.06
CA LEU A 131 8.40 -8.85 -14.48
C LEU A 131 9.77 -8.19 -14.27
N HIS A 132 10.78 -8.94 -13.84
CA HIS A 132 12.13 -8.40 -13.70
C HIS A 132 12.72 -7.98 -15.06
N ILE A 133 12.44 -8.73 -16.12
CA ILE A 133 12.83 -8.35 -17.48
C ILE A 133 12.05 -7.12 -17.94
N ALA A 134 10.74 -7.10 -17.70
CA ALA A 134 9.87 -5.99 -18.09
C ALA A 134 10.28 -4.64 -17.46
N ARG A 135 10.91 -4.66 -16.29
CA ARG A 135 11.41 -3.45 -15.62
C ARG A 135 12.69 -2.87 -16.25
N ASP A 136 13.41 -3.65 -17.04
CA ASP A 136 14.66 -3.21 -17.70
C ASP A 136 14.34 -2.48 -19.03
N THR A 137 13.53 -1.40 -18.93
CA THR A 137 13.03 -0.65 -20.09
C THR A 137 14.09 0.13 -20.84
N HIS A 138 15.25 0.37 -20.23
CA HIS A 138 16.32 1.18 -20.81
C HIS A 138 17.20 0.41 -21.80
N ASN A 139 17.09 -0.93 -21.84
CA ASN A 139 17.93 -1.76 -22.71
C ASN A 139 17.12 -2.88 -23.39
N PRO A 140 16.42 -2.56 -24.50
CA PRO A 140 15.61 -3.54 -25.24
C PRO A 140 16.41 -4.74 -25.75
N LEU A 141 17.66 -4.54 -26.14
CA LEU A 141 18.52 -5.64 -26.61
C LEU A 141 18.81 -6.63 -25.48
N ARG A 142 19.08 -6.14 -24.27
CA ARG A 142 19.29 -6.99 -23.10
C ARG A 142 18.01 -7.71 -22.69
N GLN A 143 16.87 -7.05 -22.78
CA GLN A 143 15.57 -7.71 -22.58
C GLN A 143 15.42 -8.89 -23.53
N GLN A 144 15.63 -8.66 -24.83
CA GLN A 144 15.52 -9.71 -25.85
C GLN A 144 16.50 -10.86 -25.59
N GLN A 145 17.76 -10.58 -25.30
CA GLN A 145 18.76 -11.60 -24.97
C GLN A 145 18.33 -12.48 -23.79
N ARG A 146 17.78 -11.88 -22.72
CA ARG A 146 17.29 -12.61 -21.54
C ARG A 146 16.06 -13.47 -21.86
N LEU A 147 15.16 -12.98 -22.72
CA LEU A 147 14.01 -13.74 -23.19
C LEU A 147 14.42 -14.91 -24.07
N ASP A 148 15.44 -14.72 -24.92
CA ASP A 148 15.95 -15.76 -25.82
C ASP A 148 16.72 -16.84 -25.09
N ALA A 149 17.32 -16.51 -23.95
CA ALA A 149 18.07 -17.45 -23.12
C ALA A 149 17.18 -18.46 -22.38
N ASP A 150 15.89 -18.14 -22.16
CA ASP A 150 14.98 -19.00 -21.39
C ASP A 150 13.74 -19.41 -22.22
N PRO A 151 13.62 -20.71 -22.59
CA PRO A 151 12.48 -21.22 -23.34
C PRO A 151 11.13 -21.07 -22.62
N ALA A 152 11.10 -21.06 -21.27
CA ALA A 152 9.87 -20.88 -20.51
C ALA A 152 9.34 -19.44 -20.65
N LEU A 153 10.25 -18.46 -20.63
CA LEU A 153 9.88 -17.04 -20.82
C LEU A 153 9.36 -16.79 -22.24
N ARG A 154 10.02 -17.37 -23.25
CA ARG A 154 9.53 -17.29 -24.65
C ARG A 154 8.17 -17.95 -24.82
N ARG A 155 7.92 -19.09 -24.18
CA ARG A 155 6.61 -19.76 -24.21
C ARG A 155 5.54 -18.84 -23.59
N TRP A 156 5.83 -18.24 -22.44
CA TRP A 156 4.92 -17.32 -21.78
C TRP A 156 4.54 -16.14 -22.68
N LEU A 157 5.50 -15.50 -23.36
CA LEU A 157 5.25 -14.38 -24.29
C LEU A 157 4.43 -14.77 -25.52
N ASN A 158 4.53 -16.02 -25.95
CA ASN A 158 3.83 -16.50 -27.14
C ASN A 158 2.48 -17.18 -26.83
N GLN A 159 2.12 -17.30 -25.55
CA GLN A 159 0.89 -17.97 -25.15
C GLN A 159 -0.31 -16.99 -25.20
N PRO A 160 -1.29 -17.19 -26.12
CA PRO A 160 -2.40 -16.26 -26.28
C PRO A 160 -3.27 -16.11 -25.02
N ALA A 161 -3.43 -17.18 -24.24
CA ALA A 161 -4.20 -17.18 -23.00
C ALA A 161 -3.71 -16.16 -21.96
N ASN A 162 -2.41 -15.77 -22.00
CA ASN A 162 -1.89 -14.75 -21.10
C ASN A 162 -2.49 -13.36 -21.34
N SER A 163 -3.07 -13.08 -22.51
CA SER A 163 -3.82 -11.86 -22.77
C SER A 163 -5.00 -11.70 -21.82
N VAL A 164 -5.68 -12.80 -21.47
CA VAL A 164 -6.80 -12.80 -20.51
C VAL A 164 -6.31 -12.42 -19.10
N LEU A 165 -5.20 -13.01 -18.66
CA LEU A 165 -4.60 -12.69 -17.37
C LEU A 165 -4.14 -11.23 -17.30
N LEU A 166 -3.45 -10.74 -18.34
CA LEU A 166 -2.94 -9.37 -18.40
C LEU A 166 -4.08 -8.34 -18.39
N ALA A 167 -5.14 -8.57 -19.17
CA ALA A 167 -6.31 -7.69 -19.21
C ALA A 167 -7.02 -7.60 -17.85
N ASN A 168 -7.20 -8.73 -17.16
CA ASN A 168 -7.81 -8.77 -15.84
C ASN A 168 -6.89 -8.15 -14.76
N GLY A 169 -5.59 -8.41 -14.84
CA GLY A 169 -4.61 -7.77 -13.96
C GLY A 169 -4.61 -6.25 -14.08
N LEU A 170 -4.68 -5.72 -15.30
CA LEU A 170 -4.83 -4.29 -15.56
C LEU A 170 -6.15 -3.74 -15.01
N ALA A 171 -7.27 -4.39 -15.29
CA ALA A 171 -8.59 -3.92 -14.88
C ALA A 171 -8.76 -3.91 -13.35
N LEU A 172 -8.30 -4.96 -12.67
CA LEU A 172 -8.32 -5.05 -11.21
C LEU A 172 -7.39 -4.01 -10.56
N SER A 173 -6.16 -3.93 -11.03
CA SER A 173 -5.18 -3.00 -10.44
C SER A 173 -5.52 -1.53 -10.67
N ALA A 174 -6.21 -1.21 -11.77
CA ALA A 174 -6.68 0.15 -12.06
C ALA A 174 -7.73 0.65 -11.05
N GLN A 175 -8.38 -0.24 -10.30
CA GLN A 175 -9.30 0.16 -9.22
C GLN A 175 -8.59 0.95 -8.11
N SER A 176 -7.30 0.69 -7.91
CA SER A 176 -6.47 1.41 -6.92
C SER A 176 -5.77 2.65 -7.50
N GLY A 177 -5.88 2.89 -8.79
CA GLY A 177 -5.28 4.02 -9.53
C GLY A 177 -4.28 3.60 -10.59
N TRP A 178 -4.11 4.45 -11.60
CA TRP A 178 -3.27 4.18 -12.77
C TRP A 178 -1.77 4.21 -12.47
N ASP A 179 -1.34 5.06 -11.52
CA ASP A 179 0.07 5.28 -11.18
C ASP A 179 0.54 4.43 -9.99
N THR A 180 -0.30 3.50 -9.52
CA THR A 180 0.08 2.64 -8.39
C THR A 180 1.16 1.65 -8.80
N PRO A 181 2.08 1.27 -7.89
CA PRO A 181 3.10 0.26 -8.19
C PRO A 181 2.50 -1.07 -8.64
N HIS A 182 1.27 -1.37 -8.21
CA HIS A 182 0.57 -2.60 -8.59
C HIS A 182 0.10 -2.53 -10.04
N ASN A 183 -0.55 -1.44 -10.46
CA ASN A 183 -0.99 -1.26 -11.84
C ASN A 183 0.22 -1.14 -12.80
N MET A 184 1.26 -0.41 -12.39
CA MET A 184 2.50 -0.28 -13.17
C MET A 184 3.15 -1.64 -13.49
N ARG A 185 3.09 -2.62 -12.58
CA ARG A 185 3.59 -3.97 -12.86
C ARG A 185 2.84 -4.64 -14.02
N TRP A 186 1.51 -4.51 -14.04
CA TRP A 186 0.68 -5.07 -15.11
C TRP A 186 0.88 -4.35 -16.43
N GLN A 187 1.07 -3.03 -16.40
CA GLN A 187 1.40 -2.24 -17.60
C GLN A 187 2.75 -2.67 -18.19
N LEU A 188 3.79 -2.82 -17.37
CA LEU A 188 5.11 -3.30 -17.79
C LEU A 188 5.07 -4.71 -18.38
N LEU A 189 4.35 -5.64 -17.73
CA LEU A 189 4.16 -7.00 -18.25
C LEU A 189 3.43 -6.98 -19.59
N THR A 190 2.44 -6.11 -19.73
CA THR A 190 1.68 -5.95 -20.98
C THR A 190 2.55 -5.35 -22.09
N ALA A 191 3.38 -4.35 -21.77
CA ALA A 191 4.32 -3.76 -22.71
C ALA A 191 5.32 -4.81 -23.23
N LEU A 192 5.88 -5.62 -22.35
CA LEU A 192 6.78 -6.71 -22.73
C LEU A 192 6.06 -7.78 -23.58
N TYR A 193 4.84 -8.17 -23.19
CA TYR A 193 4.02 -9.14 -23.94
C TYR A 193 3.68 -8.65 -25.34
N LEU A 194 3.32 -7.38 -25.50
CA LEU A 194 3.01 -6.75 -26.77
C LEU A 194 4.27 -6.35 -27.58
N GLN A 195 5.44 -6.39 -26.96
CA GLN A 195 6.70 -5.89 -27.54
C GLN A 195 6.59 -4.43 -28.00
N THR A 196 6.02 -3.60 -27.14
CA THR A 196 5.80 -2.16 -27.36
C THR A 196 6.32 -1.34 -26.17
N THR A 197 6.31 -0.02 -26.29
CA THR A 197 6.74 0.87 -25.21
C THR A 197 5.69 0.96 -24.10
N LEU A 198 6.14 1.31 -22.90
CA LEU A 198 5.23 1.53 -21.76
C LEU A 198 4.24 2.67 -22.05
N ASP A 199 4.73 3.77 -22.65
CA ASP A 199 3.90 4.94 -22.98
C ASP A 199 2.77 4.58 -23.94
N GLU A 200 3.06 3.72 -24.94
CA GLU A 200 2.04 3.24 -25.88
C GLU A 200 0.99 2.37 -25.18
N VAL A 201 1.42 1.52 -24.24
CA VAL A 201 0.50 0.74 -23.42
C VAL A 201 -0.36 1.66 -22.56
N GLN A 202 0.23 2.64 -21.89
CA GLN A 202 -0.50 3.58 -21.05
C GLN A 202 -1.56 4.34 -21.86
N GLN A 203 -1.20 4.84 -23.03
CA GLN A 203 -2.15 5.52 -23.90
C GLN A 203 -3.32 4.59 -24.26
N ARG A 204 -3.06 3.36 -24.68
CA ARG A 204 -4.10 2.39 -25.08
C ARG A 204 -4.97 1.98 -23.89
N VAL A 205 -4.38 1.70 -22.74
CA VAL A 205 -5.11 1.32 -21.52
C VAL A 205 -6.08 2.43 -21.09
N HIS A 206 -5.63 3.69 -21.13
CA HIS A 206 -6.48 4.84 -20.80
C HIS A 206 -7.60 5.05 -21.83
N GLN A 207 -7.31 4.92 -23.13
CA GLN A 207 -8.34 5.00 -24.17
C GLN A 207 -9.39 3.89 -24.02
N ASN A 208 -8.96 2.67 -23.71
CA ASN A 208 -9.86 1.54 -23.47
C ASN A 208 -10.71 1.76 -22.21
N ALA A 209 -10.14 2.34 -21.15
CA ALA A 209 -10.89 2.69 -19.94
C ALA A 209 -11.96 3.73 -20.22
N ALA A 210 -11.64 4.79 -20.97
CA ALA A 210 -12.61 5.79 -21.39
C ALA A 210 -13.71 5.19 -22.26
N SER A 211 -13.35 4.29 -23.17
CA SER A 211 -14.32 3.57 -24.02
C SER A 211 -15.21 2.65 -23.18
N SER A 212 -14.64 1.90 -22.24
CA SER A 212 -15.41 1.05 -21.31
C SER A 212 -16.42 1.87 -20.50
N ALA A 213 -16.02 3.01 -19.98
CA ALA A 213 -16.90 3.88 -19.19
C ALA A 213 -18.11 4.37 -19.96
N ARG A 214 -17.98 4.64 -21.27
CA ARG A 214 -19.11 5.08 -22.11
C ARG A 214 -20.24 4.05 -22.18
N TYR A 215 -19.92 2.76 -22.06
CA TYR A 215 -20.91 1.69 -22.19
C TYR A 215 -21.32 1.08 -20.84
N HIS A 216 -20.45 1.16 -19.84
CA HIS A 216 -20.61 0.38 -18.61
C HIS A 216 -20.59 1.21 -17.33
N SER A 217 -20.31 2.52 -17.38
CA SER A 217 -20.31 3.36 -16.18
C SER A 217 -21.71 3.47 -15.58
N VAL A 218 -21.79 3.27 -14.28
CA VAL A 218 -23.01 3.39 -13.48
C VAL A 218 -22.74 4.37 -12.35
N PRO A 219 -23.67 5.31 -12.02
CA PRO A 219 -23.40 6.40 -11.09
C PRO A 219 -22.94 5.99 -9.68
N ASP A 220 -23.38 4.82 -9.20
CA ASP A 220 -23.09 4.29 -7.87
C ASP A 220 -21.89 3.32 -7.82
N LEU A 221 -21.25 3.08 -8.95
CA LEU A 221 -20.06 2.22 -9.06
C LEU A 221 -18.83 3.02 -9.47
N TRP A 222 -17.70 2.65 -8.90
CA TRP A 222 -16.41 3.22 -9.28
C TRP A 222 -15.89 2.63 -10.59
N HIS A 223 -15.62 3.49 -11.58
CA HIS A 223 -14.96 3.10 -12.82
C HIS A 223 -13.60 3.79 -12.95
N PRO A 224 -12.50 3.07 -13.29
CA PRO A 224 -11.16 3.64 -13.34
C PRO A 224 -10.99 4.82 -14.30
N ALA A 225 -11.84 4.95 -15.32
CA ALA A 225 -11.84 6.11 -16.21
C ALA A 225 -12.10 7.43 -15.47
N GLN A 226 -12.75 7.42 -14.33
CA GLN A 226 -12.97 8.61 -13.52
C GLN A 226 -11.64 9.21 -13.05
N ALA A 227 -10.65 8.36 -12.77
CA ALA A 227 -9.32 8.79 -12.37
C ALA A 227 -8.47 9.40 -13.50
N LEU A 228 -8.87 9.25 -14.77
CA LEU A 228 -8.16 9.84 -15.89
C LEU A 228 -8.37 11.36 -15.99
N LEU A 229 -9.54 11.84 -15.57
CA LEU A 229 -9.87 13.28 -15.60
C LEU A 229 -9.21 14.02 -14.44
N TRP A 230 -9.08 13.33 -13.29
CA TRP A 230 -8.54 13.87 -12.04
C TRP A 230 -7.61 12.85 -11.39
N PRO A 231 -6.35 12.73 -11.85
CA PRO A 231 -5.44 11.70 -11.34
C PRO A 231 -5.16 11.81 -9.84
N TRP A 232 -5.39 12.97 -9.23
CA TRP A 232 -5.32 13.19 -7.79
C TRP A 232 -6.62 12.86 -7.04
N ASP A 233 -7.75 12.70 -7.73
CA ASP A 233 -9.03 12.28 -7.13
C ASP A 233 -9.04 10.80 -6.72
N THR A 234 -8.24 9.97 -7.37
CA THR A 234 -8.01 8.62 -6.87
C THR A 234 -7.38 8.64 -5.48
N ARG A 235 -6.54 9.62 -5.19
CA ARG A 235 -6.02 9.85 -3.84
C ARG A 235 -7.08 10.40 -2.91
N LEU A 236 -8.01 11.21 -3.40
CA LEU A 236 -9.13 11.76 -2.62
C LEU A 236 -10.25 10.73 -2.42
N ALA A 237 -10.62 9.97 -3.46
CA ALA A 237 -11.69 8.97 -3.38
C ALA A 237 -11.26 7.71 -2.61
N ASN A 238 -10.04 7.22 -2.85
CA ASN A 238 -9.49 6.09 -2.10
C ASN A 238 -8.88 6.51 -0.76
N HIS A 239 -8.70 7.80 -0.57
CA HIS A 239 -8.09 8.44 0.58
C HIS A 239 -8.79 9.76 0.93
N ALA A 240 -10.10 9.80 0.97
CA ALA A 240 -10.69 10.40 2.14
C ALA A 240 -10.19 9.51 3.31
N ARG A 241 -8.86 9.51 3.50
CA ARG A 241 -8.20 8.95 4.67
C ARG A 241 -8.81 9.74 5.80
N GLN A 242 -9.81 9.16 6.41
CA GLN A 242 -10.34 9.71 7.64
C GLN A 242 -9.12 9.93 8.51
N PRO A 243 -8.93 11.11 9.08
CA PRO A 243 -7.88 11.30 10.06
C PRO A 243 -7.94 10.13 11.02
N ALA A 244 -6.81 9.63 11.45
CA ALA A 244 -6.78 8.57 12.45
C ALA A 244 -7.76 8.94 13.58
N ALA A 245 -8.51 7.97 14.07
CA ALA A 245 -9.47 8.22 15.12
C ALA A 245 -8.80 8.94 16.30
N PRO A 246 -9.43 9.93 16.93
CA PRO A 246 -8.86 10.59 18.09
C PRO A 246 -8.67 9.56 19.22
N PRO A 247 -7.61 9.71 20.04
CA PRO A 247 -7.38 8.84 21.17
C PRO A 247 -8.61 8.77 22.08
N SER A 248 -8.91 7.61 22.62
CA SER A 248 -10.03 7.42 23.55
C SER A 248 -9.85 8.29 24.82
N ALA A 249 -10.93 8.53 25.53
CA ALA A 249 -10.88 9.27 26.78
C ALA A 249 -9.95 8.61 27.82
N GLU A 250 -9.92 7.27 27.83
CA GLU A 250 -9.01 6.48 28.69
C GLU A 250 -7.55 6.64 28.27
N ALA A 251 -7.26 6.59 26.98
CA ALA A 251 -5.91 6.82 26.45
C ALA A 251 -5.41 8.23 26.79
N LEU A 252 -6.28 9.25 26.67
CA LEU A 252 -5.93 10.62 27.06
C LEU A 252 -5.76 10.78 28.57
N ALA A 253 -6.50 10.04 29.42
CA ALA A 253 -6.29 10.02 30.86
C ALA A 253 -4.93 9.39 31.20
N LEU A 254 -4.59 8.26 30.58
CA LEU A 254 -3.27 7.64 30.71
C LEU A 254 -2.16 8.58 30.25
N TRP A 255 -2.32 9.23 29.10
CA TRP A 255 -1.39 10.22 28.57
C TRP A 255 -1.12 11.36 29.57
N ARG A 256 -2.18 11.92 30.16
CA ARG A 256 -2.04 12.98 31.18
C ARG A 256 -1.24 12.50 32.39
N LYS A 257 -1.51 11.28 32.87
CA LYS A 257 -0.78 10.66 33.99
C LYS A 257 0.71 10.51 33.66
N LEU A 258 1.05 9.98 32.47
CA LEU A 258 2.42 9.77 32.03
C LEU A 258 3.17 11.12 31.82
N CYS A 259 2.49 12.12 31.25
CA CYS A 259 3.05 13.48 31.17
C CYS A 259 3.30 14.09 32.55
N GLY A 260 2.41 13.83 33.54
CA GLY A 260 2.61 14.21 34.91
C GLY A 260 3.86 13.57 35.56
N GLN A 261 4.10 12.29 35.24
CA GLN A 261 5.34 11.61 35.69
C GLN A 261 6.59 12.20 35.04
N LEU A 262 6.54 12.54 33.74
CA LEU A 262 7.65 13.21 33.05
C LEU A 262 7.97 14.60 33.63
N LEU A 263 6.96 15.30 34.15
CA LEU A 263 7.10 16.64 34.73
C LEU A 263 7.38 16.65 36.23
N ALA A 264 7.44 15.47 36.88
CA ALA A 264 7.67 15.39 38.33
C ALA A 264 9.06 15.97 38.71
N GLU A 265 9.07 16.86 39.69
CA GLU A 265 10.26 17.45 40.29
C GLU A 265 10.30 17.16 41.80
N PRO A 266 11.35 16.49 42.30
CA PRO A 266 12.50 15.92 41.57
C PRO A 266 12.11 14.75 40.67
N SER A 267 12.86 14.55 39.57
CA SER A 267 12.55 13.48 38.61
C SER A 267 12.40 12.14 39.33
N SER A 268 11.33 11.42 39.05
CA SER A 268 11.02 10.10 39.63
C SER A 268 11.76 8.95 38.95
N PHE A 269 12.47 9.19 37.83
CA PHE A 269 13.11 8.16 37.06
C PHE A 269 14.42 7.69 37.65
N ALA A 270 14.55 6.38 37.86
CA ALA A 270 15.77 5.77 38.41
C ALA A 270 16.93 5.80 37.41
N ASN A 271 16.65 5.68 36.11
CA ASN A 271 17.64 5.66 35.04
C ASN A 271 17.03 6.18 33.71
N ALA A 272 17.89 6.37 32.71
CA ALA A 272 17.50 6.88 31.41
C ALA A 272 16.51 5.93 30.67
N MET A 273 16.63 4.62 30.88
CA MET A 273 15.73 3.64 30.28
C MET A 273 14.29 3.81 30.79
N HIS A 274 14.08 4.01 32.09
CA HIS A 274 12.75 4.28 32.64
C HIS A 274 12.14 5.56 32.08
N LEU A 275 12.95 6.60 31.88
CA LEU A 275 12.49 7.83 31.25
C LEU A 275 12.06 7.61 29.81
N THR A 276 12.89 6.91 29.00
CA THR A 276 12.55 6.64 27.58
C THR A 276 11.37 5.71 27.43
N THR A 277 11.19 4.73 28.32
CA THR A 277 10.00 3.87 28.37
C THR A 277 8.74 4.68 28.68
N CYS A 278 8.78 5.55 29.69
CA CYS A 278 7.64 6.43 30.00
C CYS A 278 7.32 7.38 28.84
N ALA A 279 8.35 7.90 28.17
CA ALA A 279 8.19 8.73 26.97
C ALA A 279 7.51 7.96 25.84
N ARG A 280 7.94 6.71 25.57
CA ARG A 280 7.31 5.83 24.58
C ARG A 280 5.84 5.59 24.89
N GLU A 281 5.51 5.21 26.12
CA GLU A 281 4.13 4.97 26.56
C GLU A 281 3.26 6.22 26.43
N ALA A 282 3.77 7.40 26.78
CA ALA A 282 3.06 8.66 26.61
C ALA A 282 2.78 8.97 25.13
N LEU A 283 3.74 8.68 24.24
CA LEU A 283 3.58 8.85 22.80
C LEU A 283 2.56 7.87 22.20
N LEU A 284 2.52 6.63 22.65
CA LEU A 284 1.50 5.67 22.25
C LEU A 284 0.11 6.08 22.76
N ALA A 285 0.01 6.52 24.02
CA ALA A 285 -1.23 6.96 24.61
C ALA A 285 -1.79 8.23 23.94
N CYS A 286 -0.96 9.08 23.33
CA CYS A 286 -1.44 10.23 22.55
C CYS A 286 -1.85 9.87 21.10
N GLY A 287 -1.79 8.59 20.74
CA GLY A 287 -2.30 8.08 19.46
C GLY A 287 -1.24 7.84 18.39
N MET A 288 0.06 7.91 18.71
CA MET A 288 1.10 7.47 17.78
C MET A 288 1.10 5.94 17.69
N GLN A 289 1.21 5.39 16.49
CA GLN A 289 1.20 3.94 16.25
C GLN A 289 2.60 3.40 16.02
N ARG A 290 3.44 4.16 15.31
CA ARG A 290 4.84 3.83 15.10
C ARG A 290 5.69 4.97 15.62
N LEU A 291 6.72 4.65 16.35
CA LEU A 291 7.65 5.65 16.88
C LEU A 291 9.06 5.11 17.04
N MET A 292 10.02 6.02 16.96
CA MET A 292 11.43 5.78 17.19
C MET A 292 12.03 6.96 17.94
N LEU A 293 12.71 6.69 19.06
CA LEU A 293 13.54 7.66 19.77
C LEU A 293 14.99 7.41 19.41
N LEU A 294 15.67 8.44 18.96
CA LEU A 294 17.05 8.44 18.53
C LEU A 294 17.87 9.33 19.46
N LYS A 295 18.93 8.81 20.03
CA LYS A 295 19.86 9.56 20.90
C LYS A 295 21.11 9.92 20.11
N ALA A 296 21.53 11.17 20.20
CA ALA A 296 22.81 11.61 19.64
C ALA A 296 23.98 11.06 20.48
N ASP A 297 25.06 10.66 19.82
CA ASP A 297 26.32 10.35 20.45
C ASP A 297 26.96 11.62 21.06
N LYS A 298 28.04 11.44 21.83
CA LYS A 298 28.73 12.58 22.51
C LYS A 298 29.29 13.62 21.52
N THR A 299 29.64 13.17 20.33
CA THR A 299 30.23 13.99 19.25
C THR A 299 29.16 14.59 18.33
N ALA A 300 27.90 14.21 18.50
CA ALA A 300 26.76 14.58 17.62
C ALA A 300 27.02 14.25 16.15
N THR A 301 27.68 13.14 15.88
CA THR A 301 27.95 12.62 14.53
C THR A 301 26.96 11.56 14.12
N THR A 302 26.46 10.77 15.07
CA THR A 302 25.51 9.67 14.83
C THR A 302 24.32 9.73 15.78
N LEU A 303 23.18 9.26 15.28
CA LEU A 303 21.96 9.03 16.03
C LEU A 303 21.79 7.52 16.23
N GLN A 304 21.73 7.07 17.47
CA GLN A 304 21.50 5.66 17.84
C GLN A 304 20.06 5.49 18.32
N VAL A 305 19.43 4.41 17.93
CA VAL A 305 18.08 4.08 18.38
C VAL A 305 18.13 3.67 19.86
N CYS A 306 17.29 4.27 20.69
CA CYS A 306 17.17 3.92 22.09
C CYS A 306 15.78 3.37 22.47
N GLU A 307 14.75 3.65 21.69
CA GLU A 307 13.41 3.10 21.86
C GLU A 307 12.71 3.01 20.51
N VAL A 308 11.92 1.93 20.32
CA VAL A 308 11.05 1.74 19.14
C VAL A 308 9.71 1.15 19.57
N SER A 309 8.66 1.47 18.81
CA SER A 309 7.36 0.81 18.92
C SER A 309 6.65 0.80 17.57
N GLY A 310 5.95 -0.29 17.27
CA GLY A 310 5.23 -0.44 16.01
C GLY A 310 6.11 -0.61 14.77
N LEU A 311 7.42 -0.86 14.94
CA LEU A 311 8.41 -1.08 13.89
C LEU A 311 9.02 -2.48 14.00
N PRO A 312 9.64 -3.02 12.92
CA PRO A 312 10.36 -4.30 12.98
C PRO A 312 11.46 -4.29 14.04
N ALA A 313 11.71 -5.44 14.68
CA ALA A 313 12.73 -5.56 15.73
C ALA A 313 14.13 -5.12 15.27
N ALA A 314 14.49 -5.37 14.02
CA ALA A 314 15.75 -4.93 13.42
C ALA A 314 15.95 -3.41 13.42
N ALA A 315 14.89 -2.62 13.60
CA ALA A 315 14.99 -1.17 13.69
C ALA A 315 15.73 -0.69 14.96
N PHE A 316 15.80 -1.51 16.01
CA PHE A 316 16.48 -1.17 17.25
C PHE A 316 18.00 -1.09 17.11
N ASP A 317 18.57 -1.93 16.23
CA ASP A 317 20.02 -1.99 15.99
C ASP A 317 20.53 -0.95 14.97
N MET A 318 19.64 -0.10 14.49
CA MET A 318 19.98 0.90 13.46
C MET A 318 20.65 2.15 14.06
N SER A 319 21.54 2.73 13.26
CA SER A 319 22.14 4.04 13.53
C SER A 319 22.08 4.89 12.26
N PHE A 320 22.07 6.22 12.44
CA PHE A 320 21.96 7.17 11.34
C PHE A 320 23.08 8.19 11.43
N THR A 321 23.88 8.35 10.38
CA THR A 321 24.94 9.35 10.29
C THR A 321 24.31 10.71 9.99
N ILE A 322 24.54 11.70 10.85
CA ILE A 322 23.91 13.02 10.72
C ILE A 322 24.40 13.75 9.46
N SER A 323 25.69 13.60 9.12
CA SER A 323 26.29 14.25 7.94
C SER A 323 25.74 13.78 6.59
N GLU A 324 25.12 12.58 6.54
CA GLU A 324 24.56 12.03 5.32
C GLU A 324 23.18 12.60 4.97
N SER A 325 22.57 13.40 5.86
CA SER A 325 21.23 13.94 5.66
C SER A 325 21.14 15.40 6.06
N THR A 326 20.83 16.25 5.09
CA THR A 326 20.64 17.69 5.34
C THR A 326 19.47 17.98 6.28
N ALA A 327 18.44 17.13 6.28
CA ALA A 327 17.32 17.24 7.20
C ALA A 327 17.74 16.92 8.64
N LEU A 328 18.50 15.84 8.85
CA LEU A 328 19.03 15.51 10.18
C LEU A 328 19.98 16.58 10.70
N GLN A 329 20.87 17.10 9.84
CA GLN A 329 21.76 18.20 10.22
C GLN A 329 20.98 19.42 10.75
N ARG A 330 19.96 19.86 10.01
CA ARG A 330 19.11 21.00 10.43
C ARG A 330 18.36 20.72 11.74
N LEU A 331 17.78 19.53 11.88
CA LEU A 331 17.06 19.13 13.09
C LEU A 331 17.98 19.02 14.31
N MET A 332 19.25 18.69 14.11
CA MET A 332 20.23 18.60 15.20
C MET A 332 20.88 19.96 15.55
N MET A 333 20.85 20.92 14.63
CA MET A 333 21.37 22.28 14.90
C MET A 333 20.42 23.12 15.75
N GLN A 334 19.12 23.00 15.53
CA GLN A 334 18.11 23.81 16.21
C GLN A 334 16.89 22.96 16.61
N PRO A 335 16.34 23.17 17.83
CA PRO A 335 15.08 22.51 18.20
C PRO A 335 13.97 22.87 17.25
N ALA A 336 13.45 21.88 16.53
CA ALA A 336 12.41 22.07 15.55
C ALA A 336 11.43 20.89 15.53
N GLN A 337 10.19 21.17 15.15
CA GLN A 337 9.21 20.16 14.81
C GLN A 337 8.88 20.25 13.33
N VAL A 338 9.00 19.13 12.63
CA VAL A 338 8.67 19.00 11.21
C VAL A 338 7.51 18.05 11.08
N ARG A 339 6.48 18.46 10.36
CA ARG A 339 5.34 17.65 9.98
C ARG A 339 5.42 17.41 8.49
N LEU A 340 5.65 16.16 8.08
CA LEU A 340 5.51 15.75 6.69
C LEU A 340 4.02 15.53 6.39
N THR A 341 3.64 15.98 5.22
CA THR A 341 2.31 15.82 4.62
C THR A 341 2.49 15.59 3.13
N PRO A 342 1.49 15.10 2.39
CA PRO A 342 1.59 14.91 0.94
C PRO A 342 2.07 16.18 0.20
N GLY A 343 1.71 17.37 0.69
CA GLY A 343 2.07 18.64 0.06
C GLY A 343 3.57 19.03 0.17
N ASN A 344 4.27 18.56 1.21
CA ASN A 344 5.70 18.85 1.43
C ASN A 344 6.60 17.61 1.42
N ASN A 345 6.00 16.43 1.23
CA ASN A 345 6.71 15.14 1.32
C ASN A 345 7.82 15.02 0.27
N THR A 346 7.60 15.45 -0.96
CA THR A 346 8.59 15.36 -2.05
C THR A 346 9.87 16.13 -1.74
N THR A 347 9.74 17.31 -1.14
CA THR A 347 10.87 18.17 -0.83
C THR A 347 11.66 17.69 0.41
N ILE A 348 10.98 17.20 1.46
CA ILE A 348 11.61 16.82 2.71
C ILE A 348 12.01 15.34 2.69
N SER A 349 11.26 14.49 2.04
CA SER A 349 11.54 13.07 1.91
C SER A 349 12.86 12.78 1.19
N SER A 350 13.19 13.58 0.17
CA SER A 350 14.46 13.43 -0.58
C SER A 350 15.71 13.74 0.25
N VAL A 351 15.55 14.46 1.34
CA VAL A 351 16.66 14.87 2.23
C VAL A 351 16.73 14.07 3.54
N LEU A 352 15.77 13.14 3.77
CA LEU A 352 15.81 12.17 4.87
C LEU A 352 16.59 10.92 4.47
N PRO A 353 17.24 10.22 5.44
CA PRO A 353 17.92 8.95 5.14
C PRO A 353 16.96 7.91 4.55
N ALA A 354 17.41 7.21 3.52
CA ALA A 354 16.60 6.18 2.84
C ALA A 354 16.12 5.07 3.81
N ASN A 355 17.00 4.65 4.73
CA ASN A 355 16.69 3.65 5.74
C ASN A 355 15.57 4.12 6.69
N LEU A 356 15.57 5.40 7.09
CA LEU A 356 14.52 5.98 7.93
C LEU A 356 13.19 6.02 7.15
N ARG A 357 13.23 6.39 5.88
CA ARG A 357 12.04 6.40 5.01
C ARG A 357 11.49 5.02 4.75
N HIS A 358 12.35 4.00 4.70
CA HIS A 358 11.91 2.62 4.57
C HIS A 358 11.10 2.14 5.79
N LEU A 359 11.51 2.56 7.00
CA LEU A 359 10.79 2.25 8.24
C LEU A 359 9.45 3.00 8.35
N PHE A 360 9.37 4.21 7.79
CA PHE A 360 8.18 5.06 7.78
C PHE A 360 7.75 5.37 6.33
N PRO A 361 7.21 4.41 5.61
CA PRO A 361 6.91 4.56 4.17
C PRO A 361 5.72 5.48 3.88
N GLY A 362 4.97 5.90 4.90
CA GLY A 362 3.79 6.75 4.75
C GLY A 362 4.12 8.19 4.31
N GLU A 363 3.10 8.91 3.86
CA GLU A 363 3.20 10.32 3.44
C GLU A 363 3.17 11.29 4.63
N TYR A 364 2.75 10.82 5.81
CA TYR A 364 2.62 11.59 7.03
C TYR A 364 3.64 11.12 8.06
N LEU A 365 4.48 12.03 8.52
CA LEU A 365 5.51 11.74 9.50
C LEU A 365 5.75 12.98 10.39
N LEU A 366 5.92 12.77 11.68
CA LEU A 366 6.33 13.81 12.64
C LEU A 366 7.77 13.57 13.04
N LEU A 367 8.59 14.61 12.96
CA LEU A 367 9.95 14.65 13.48
C LEU A 367 10.03 15.79 14.49
N ARG A 368 10.63 15.54 15.64
CA ARG A 368 10.83 16.55 16.68
C ARG A 368 12.20 16.40 17.32
N SER A 369 12.99 17.46 17.26
CA SER A 369 14.24 17.54 18.03
C SER A 369 13.93 17.76 19.51
N LEU A 370 14.64 17.07 20.37
CA LEU A 370 14.54 17.22 21.82
C LEU A 370 15.85 17.77 22.35
N SER A 371 15.75 18.86 23.09
CA SER A 371 16.93 19.58 23.64
C SER A 371 17.11 19.33 25.13
N SER A 372 18.36 19.33 25.56
CA SER A 372 18.74 19.39 26.97
C SER A 372 19.91 20.36 27.15
N ASN A 373 19.77 21.27 28.10
CA ASN A 373 20.77 22.32 28.38
C ASN A 373 21.19 23.12 27.12
N GLY A 374 20.21 23.43 26.24
CA GLY A 374 20.43 24.23 25.04
C GLY A 374 21.04 23.49 23.86
N ARG A 375 21.29 22.18 23.97
CA ARG A 375 21.77 21.34 22.87
C ARG A 375 20.74 20.28 22.51
N VAL A 376 20.57 20.00 21.23
CA VAL A 376 19.74 18.88 20.78
C VAL A 376 20.46 17.56 21.11
N VAL A 377 19.80 16.71 21.86
CA VAL A 377 20.36 15.45 22.37
C VAL A 377 19.60 14.22 21.82
N MET A 378 18.38 14.40 21.37
CA MET A 378 17.57 13.34 20.85
C MET A 378 16.70 13.82 19.67
N LEU A 379 16.31 12.89 18.82
CA LEU A 379 15.32 13.07 17.76
C LEU A 379 14.19 12.08 17.98
N LEU A 380 12.97 12.57 17.93
CA LEU A 380 11.74 11.78 17.98
C LEU A 380 11.14 11.71 16.58
N VAL A 381 10.84 10.50 16.12
CA VAL A 381 10.19 10.21 14.86
C VAL A 381 8.93 9.42 15.15
N ALA A 382 7.77 9.83 14.65
CA ALA A 382 6.52 9.13 14.90
C ALA A 382 5.49 9.33 13.79
N ASP A 383 4.60 8.37 13.62
CA ASP A 383 3.43 8.47 12.76
C ASP A 383 2.20 7.71 13.32
N GLN A 384 1.06 7.86 12.63
CA GLN A 384 -0.18 7.14 12.90
C GLN A 384 -0.42 6.11 11.78
N GLY A 385 0.52 5.11 11.67
CA GLY A 385 0.46 4.08 10.62
C GLY A 385 0.70 4.62 9.20
N GLY A 386 1.27 5.81 9.06
CA GLY A 386 1.53 6.47 7.78
C GLY A 386 0.31 7.20 7.18
N GLY A 387 -0.83 7.19 7.87
CA GLY A 387 -2.05 7.88 7.50
C GLY A 387 -2.11 9.34 7.98
N MET A 388 -3.20 10.05 7.59
CA MET A 388 -3.44 11.43 7.99
C MET A 388 -3.54 11.55 9.52
N PHE A 389 -2.87 12.55 10.06
CA PHE A 389 -2.86 12.79 11.51
C PHE A 389 -4.20 13.29 12.04
N CYS A 390 -4.62 12.76 13.19
CA CYS A 390 -5.61 13.41 14.03
C CYS A 390 -4.96 14.65 14.69
N GLU A 391 -5.59 15.81 14.57
CA GLU A 391 -5.02 17.07 15.07
C GLU A 391 -4.84 17.06 16.60
N THR A 392 -5.76 16.42 17.33
CA THR A 392 -5.61 16.19 18.77
C THR A 392 -4.34 15.42 19.12
N SER A 393 -4.02 14.38 18.33
CA SER A 393 -2.79 13.59 18.52
C SER A 393 -1.53 14.39 18.19
N VAL A 394 -1.56 15.26 17.18
CA VAL A 394 -0.42 16.14 16.84
C VAL A 394 -0.14 17.14 17.96
N GLN A 395 -1.20 17.73 18.53
CA GLN A 395 -1.06 18.66 19.66
C GLN A 395 -0.54 17.94 20.92
N ALA A 396 -1.06 16.74 21.20
CA ALA A 396 -0.61 15.92 22.32
C ALA A 396 0.83 15.46 22.14
N PHE A 397 1.25 15.09 20.91
CA PHE A 397 2.62 14.78 20.56
C PHE A 397 3.57 15.96 20.87
N GLY A 398 3.22 17.16 20.42
CA GLY A 398 4.02 18.36 20.71
C GLY A 398 4.17 18.64 22.20
N LYS A 399 3.08 18.48 22.98
CA LYS A 399 3.11 18.61 24.44
C LYS A 399 3.94 17.51 25.11
N THR A 400 3.82 16.27 24.63
CA THR A 400 4.64 15.14 25.13
C THR A 400 6.13 15.41 24.90
N ALA A 401 6.50 15.90 23.72
CA ALA A 401 7.89 16.27 23.42
C ALA A 401 8.43 17.32 24.40
N GLN A 402 7.63 18.34 24.73
CA GLN A 402 7.99 19.34 25.74
C GLN A 402 8.15 18.73 27.14
N CYS A 403 7.28 17.78 27.53
CA CYS A 403 7.42 17.09 28.82
C CYS A 403 8.72 16.25 28.86
N ILE A 404 9.06 15.58 27.76
CA ILE A 404 10.31 14.82 27.64
C ILE A 404 11.52 15.73 27.74
N GLU A 405 11.53 16.90 27.08
CA GLU A 405 12.61 17.88 27.19
C GLU A 405 12.84 18.35 28.65
N LYS A 406 11.74 18.64 29.36
CA LYS A 406 11.84 19.02 30.79
C LYS A 406 12.37 17.87 31.65
N ALA A 407 11.86 16.64 31.39
CA ALA A 407 12.35 15.44 32.08
C ALA A 407 13.86 15.20 31.86
N LEU A 408 14.36 15.40 30.62
CA LEU A 408 15.77 15.28 30.28
C LEU A 408 16.63 16.31 31.01
N ASN A 409 16.16 17.55 31.10
CA ASN A 409 16.85 18.61 31.84
C ASN A 409 16.92 18.30 33.33
N SER A 410 15.80 17.91 33.95
CA SER A 410 15.73 17.53 35.37
C SER A 410 16.58 16.30 35.69
N PHE A 411 16.61 15.30 34.79
CA PHE A 411 17.43 14.11 34.94
C PHE A 411 18.93 14.41 34.79
N SER A 412 19.32 15.29 33.87
CA SER A 412 20.72 15.70 33.67
C SER A 412 21.30 16.53 34.82
N SER A 413 20.45 17.25 35.53
CA SER A 413 20.88 18.05 36.69
C SER A 413 21.19 17.22 37.96
N ARG A 414 20.65 15.97 38.03
CA ARG A 414 20.96 15.03 39.14
C ARG A 414 22.33 14.37 39.03
N GLY A 415 22.91 14.31 37.84
CA GLY A 415 24.21 13.67 37.59
C GLY A 415 25.42 14.60 37.78
N ARG A 416 25.18 15.82 38.19
CA ARG A 416 26.19 16.78 38.60
C ARG A 416 26.13 16.97 40.12
#